data_ecba9289bb31f990ef67388aff3d8b21
#
_entry.id   ecba9289bb31f990ef67388aff3d8b21
#
_cell.length_a   1.000
_cell.length_b   1.000
_cell.length_c   1.000
_cell.angle_alpha   90.00
_cell.angle_beta   90.00
_cell.angle_gamma   90.00
#
_symmetry.space_group_name_H-M   'P 1'
#
loop_
_entity.id
_entity.type
_entity.pdbx_description
1 polymer ?
#
loop_
_entity_poly.entity_id
_entity_poly.type
_entity_poly.pdbx_seq_one_letter_code
_entity_poly.pdbx_strand_id
1 'polypeptide(L)'
;MKVKHFLCVVSVLLTYSACSKKNNNEQQAPSAYPVITITKQSAVLETVYPATIKGQEDVEIRPRIEGFIDAIYVDEGSDVKRGQTLFKINSPETEQALASAQASVNSAQAQLNTAKVNVDRIRPLAEKGIVSNTQLLTYENSYATALASLKQAEATLKSAQATMGWTNVSSPVDGVIGTVSYRIGSLVSKSDVLTSVASTGNVFAYFSLNENELKHFLDKADGKTQSEKINNLPPVNLQLSDESLYSEKGKIQTISGIIDISTGSANFRAEFPNKDGKLRSGASGKVIIPEHVDNTIIIPQKATFAQQDKILVYKVQADSVQQVIITAREMPDGKTYVVTEGLSTGDKIVSDGIATLSNGKKISIKD
;
A
#
# COMPACT_ATOMS: atom_id res chain seq x y z
N MET A 1 62.57 -18.99 79.57
CA MET A 1 63.92 -18.46 80.01
C MET A 1 63.88 -16.95 79.75
N LYS A 2 63.87 -16.21 80.86
CA LYS A 2 64.49 -14.91 81.15
C LYS A 2 64.13 -13.72 80.20
N VAL A 3 63.37 -12.74 80.68
CA VAL A 3 63.75 -11.61 81.54
C VAL A 3 64.44 -10.52 80.68
N LYS A 4 63.98 -9.30 80.58
CA LYS A 4 63.88 -8.15 81.52
C LYS A 4 63.35 -6.94 80.72
N HIS A 5 62.41 -6.31 81.16
CA HIS A 5 62.44 -4.99 81.85
C HIS A 5 63.41 -3.97 81.30
N PHE A 6 62.92 -2.84 80.76
CA PHE A 6 63.32 -1.56 81.31
C PHE A 6 62.28 -0.46 80.95
N LEU A 7 61.90 0.13 82.02
CA LEU A 7 61.06 1.29 82.25
C LEU A 7 61.75 2.54 81.73
N CYS A 8 61.15 3.41 81.02
CA CYS A 8 61.44 4.85 81.19
C CYS A 8 60.17 5.69 80.90
N VAL A 9 59.67 6.16 81.94
CA VAL A 9 58.71 7.25 82.06
C VAL A 9 59.43 8.54 81.72
N VAL A 10 58.94 9.44 80.95
CA VAL A 10 58.96 10.88 81.08
C VAL A 10 58.13 11.56 80.01
N SER A 11 57.17 12.29 80.59
CA SER A 11 56.76 13.66 80.29
C SER A 11 55.74 13.92 79.18
N VAL A 12 54.55 14.06 79.67
CA VAL A 12 53.43 14.93 79.32
C VAL A 12 53.90 16.27 78.79
N LEU A 13 53.52 16.64 77.65
CA LEU A 13 53.21 18.03 77.28
C LEU A 13 52.05 18.07 76.34
N LEU A 14 50.93 18.44 76.86
CA LEU A 14 49.74 18.85 76.16
C LEU A 14 50.08 20.01 75.22
N THR A 15 49.84 19.76 73.90
CA THR A 15 49.47 20.89 73.03
C THR A 15 48.15 20.53 72.34
N TYR A 16 47.09 21.03 72.93
CA TYR A 16 45.81 21.17 72.29
C TYR A 16 45.97 22.15 71.12
N SER A 17 46.24 21.65 69.93
CA SER A 17 46.02 22.39 68.71
C SER A 17 44.56 22.16 68.28
N ALA A 18 43.72 23.07 68.71
CA ALA A 18 42.36 23.23 68.19
C ALA A 18 42.44 23.53 66.69
N CYS A 19 42.33 22.46 65.83
CA CYS A 19 41.94 22.64 64.43
C CYS A 19 40.48 23.06 64.43
N SER A 20 40.21 24.34 64.46
CA SER A 20 38.97 24.95 64.04
C SER A 20 38.73 24.51 62.58
N LYS A 21 37.91 23.49 62.35
CA LYS A 21 37.32 23.24 61.06
C LYS A 21 36.45 24.45 60.72
N LYS A 22 37.04 25.39 59.97
CA LYS A 22 36.31 26.41 59.28
C LYS A 22 35.40 25.69 58.30
N ASN A 23 34.14 25.50 58.68
CA ASN A 23 33.11 25.14 57.72
C ASN A 23 33.02 26.29 56.72
N ASN A 24 33.84 26.22 55.70
CA ASN A 24 33.58 26.96 54.50
C ASN A 24 32.31 26.33 53.87
N ASN A 25 31.16 26.74 54.34
CA ASN A 25 29.97 26.75 53.52
C ASN A 25 30.24 27.78 52.42
N GLU A 26 31.15 27.45 51.50
CA GLU A 26 31.08 28.04 50.19
C GLU A 26 29.73 27.60 49.65
N GLN A 27 28.72 28.47 49.75
CA GLN A 27 27.54 28.41 48.93
C GLN A 27 28.07 28.41 47.49
N GLN A 28 28.24 27.21 46.94
CA GLN A 28 28.57 27.07 45.52
C GLN A 28 27.55 27.92 44.76
N ALA A 29 28.05 28.94 44.08
CA ALA A 29 27.22 29.79 43.28
C ALA A 29 26.34 28.88 42.38
N PRO A 30 25.05 29.14 42.31
CA PRO A 30 24.14 28.29 41.56
C PRO A 30 24.67 28.18 40.14
N SER A 31 24.85 26.90 39.70
CA SER A 31 25.34 26.63 38.32
C SER A 31 24.44 27.27 37.30
N ALA A 32 25.04 27.90 36.30
CA ALA A 32 24.30 28.59 35.23
C ALA A 32 23.85 27.59 34.16
N TYR A 33 22.58 27.61 33.86
CA TYR A 33 21.97 26.73 32.84
C TYR A 33 21.29 27.57 31.74
N PRO A 34 21.39 27.12 30.47
CA PRO A 34 20.65 27.77 29.40
C PRO A 34 19.15 27.47 29.53
N VAL A 35 18.37 28.51 29.38
CA VAL A 35 16.90 28.47 29.56
C VAL A 35 16.23 28.98 28.28
N ILE A 36 15.18 28.29 27.86
CA ILE A 36 14.31 28.73 26.76
C ILE A 36 12.93 29.11 27.28
N THR A 37 12.37 30.15 26.73
CA THR A 37 10.99 30.54 26.99
C THR A 37 10.07 29.85 25.99
N ILE A 38 9.03 29.24 26.50
CA ILE A 38 8.06 28.48 25.70
C ILE A 38 7.17 29.44 24.91
N THR A 39 7.17 29.27 23.60
CA THR A 39 6.30 30.00 22.66
C THR A 39 5.48 29.00 21.83
N LYS A 40 4.33 29.43 21.37
CA LYS A 40 3.52 28.65 20.45
C LYS A 40 4.03 28.82 19.03
N GLN A 41 4.10 27.71 18.29
CA GLN A 41 4.54 27.64 16.90
C GLN A 41 3.65 26.66 16.15
N SER A 42 3.68 26.70 14.81
CA SER A 42 3.07 25.66 13.98
C SER A 42 4.10 24.56 13.71
N ALA A 43 3.64 23.32 13.73
CA ALA A 43 4.46 22.13 13.46
C ALA A 43 3.81 21.24 12.42
N VAL A 44 4.63 20.47 11.73
CA VAL A 44 4.17 19.37 10.89
C VAL A 44 4.66 18.08 11.55
N LEU A 45 3.71 17.30 12.05
CA LEU A 45 3.96 15.96 12.54
C LEU A 45 3.80 14.98 11.39
N GLU A 46 4.48 13.86 11.47
CA GLU A 46 4.35 12.79 10.49
C GLU A 46 3.93 11.50 11.20
N THR A 47 2.93 10.84 10.64
CA THR A 47 2.56 9.50 11.09
C THR A 47 2.89 8.52 9.98
N VAL A 48 3.59 7.46 10.34
CA VAL A 48 4.15 6.49 9.39
C VAL A 48 3.40 5.18 9.49
N TYR A 49 2.88 4.69 8.36
CA TYR A 49 2.14 3.45 8.27
C TYR A 49 2.82 2.48 7.31
N PRO A 50 3.10 1.24 7.71
CA PRO A 50 3.57 0.20 6.80
C PRO A 50 2.57 0.02 5.65
N ALA A 51 3.07 -0.10 4.43
CA ALA A 51 2.26 -0.19 3.24
C ALA A 51 2.78 -1.24 2.26
N THR A 52 1.86 -1.84 1.53
CA THR A 52 2.15 -2.71 0.39
C THR A 52 1.76 -1.98 -0.89
N ILE A 53 2.69 -1.93 -1.83
CA ILE A 53 2.49 -1.31 -3.14
C ILE A 53 1.93 -2.36 -4.09
N LYS A 54 0.85 -2.02 -4.81
CA LYS A 54 0.28 -2.87 -5.88
C LYS A 54 0.08 -2.03 -7.14
N GLY A 55 0.25 -2.64 -8.29
CA GLY A 55 -0.14 -2.03 -9.56
C GLY A 55 -1.64 -1.72 -9.59
N GLN A 56 -2.03 -0.76 -10.39
CA GLN A 56 -3.44 -0.41 -10.55
C GLN A 56 -4.23 -1.57 -11.14
N GLU A 57 -3.62 -2.29 -12.08
CA GLU A 57 -4.18 -3.45 -12.75
C GLU A 57 -3.12 -4.57 -12.75
N ASP A 58 -3.13 -5.41 -11.73
CA ASP A 58 -2.33 -6.64 -11.71
C ASP A 58 -3.22 -7.79 -12.17
N VAL A 59 -2.92 -8.37 -13.34
CA VAL A 59 -3.77 -9.37 -13.96
C VAL A 59 -3.02 -10.68 -14.10
N GLU A 60 -3.60 -11.75 -13.55
CA GLU A 60 -3.13 -13.11 -13.81
C GLU A 60 -3.59 -13.57 -15.21
N ILE A 61 -2.66 -14.02 -16.02
CA ILE A 61 -2.92 -14.54 -17.34
C ILE A 61 -3.14 -16.06 -17.26
N ARG A 62 -4.38 -16.46 -17.55
CA ARG A 62 -4.81 -17.85 -17.54
C ARG A 62 -5.32 -18.25 -18.91
N PRO A 63 -5.08 -19.49 -19.38
CA PRO A 63 -5.66 -19.96 -20.64
C PRO A 63 -7.17 -20.16 -20.48
N ARG A 64 -7.91 -20.00 -21.59
CA ARG A 64 -9.35 -20.28 -21.63
C ARG A 64 -9.68 -21.68 -22.11
N ILE A 65 -8.68 -22.36 -22.65
CA ILE A 65 -8.78 -23.74 -23.19
C ILE A 65 -7.67 -24.59 -22.60
N GLU A 66 -7.83 -25.89 -22.71
CA GLU A 66 -6.81 -26.88 -22.38
C GLU A 66 -5.98 -27.20 -23.61
N GLY A 67 -4.67 -27.43 -23.42
CA GLY A 67 -3.76 -27.79 -24.49
C GLY A 67 -2.30 -27.66 -24.12
N PHE A 68 -1.41 -27.86 -25.07
CA PHE A 68 0.03 -27.75 -24.86
C PHE A 68 0.53 -26.37 -25.30
N ILE A 69 1.49 -25.80 -24.55
CA ILE A 69 2.15 -24.57 -24.99
C ILE A 69 2.98 -24.85 -26.22
N ASP A 70 2.59 -24.25 -27.33
CA ASP A 70 3.27 -24.36 -28.67
C ASP A 70 4.39 -23.32 -28.79
N ALA A 71 4.12 -22.07 -28.34
CA ALA A 71 5.09 -20.99 -28.40
C ALA A 71 4.88 -19.99 -27.23
N ILE A 72 5.99 -19.38 -26.83
CA ILE A 72 6.04 -18.28 -25.85
C ILE A 72 6.70 -17.10 -26.56
N TYR A 73 6.01 -15.95 -26.61
CA TYR A 73 6.44 -14.77 -27.38
C TYR A 73 7.01 -13.66 -26.48
N VAL A 74 7.07 -13.89 -25.17
CA VAL A 74 7.51 -12.92 -24.17
C VAL A 74 8.47 -13.54 -23.19
N ASP A 75 9.29 -12.72 -22.57
CA ASP A 75 10.19 -13.14 -21.51
C ASP A 75 9.82 -12.42 -20.19
N GLU A 76 10.28 -12.96 -19.06
CA GLU A 76 10.09 -12.36 -17.75
C GLU A 76 10.68 -10.95 -17.71
N GLY A 77 9.93 -9.99 -17.18
CA GLY A 77 10.35 -8.59 -17.11
C GLY A 77 10.22 -7.79 -18.39
N SER A 78 9.73 -8.39 -19.51
CA SER A 78 9.49 -7.65 -20.76
C SER A 78 8.24 -6.79 -20.69
N ASP A 79 8.29 -5.64 -21.37
CA ASP A 79 7.13 -4.76 -21.55
C ASP A 79 6.17 -5.35 -22.60
N VAL A 80 4.88 -5.31 -22.28
CA VAL A 80 3.82 -5.78 -23.19
C VAL A 80 2.71 -4.76 -23.32
N LYS A 81 2.06 -4.77 -24.49
CA LYS A 81 0.91 -3.93 -24.78
C LYS A 81 -0.38 -4.74 -24.72
N ARG A 82 -1.48 -4.05 -24.42
CA ARG A 82 -2.82 -4.63 -24.49
C ARG A 82 -3.07 -5.24 -25.87
N GLY A 83 -3.55 -6.50 -25.90
CA GLY A 83 -3.80 -7.26 -27.12
C GLY A 83 -2.57 -7.97 -27.68
N GLN A 84 -1.37 -7.74 -27.17
CA GLN A 84 -0.16 -8.45 -27.57
C GLN A 84 -0.26 -9.93 -27.21
N THR A 85 0.00 -10.83 -28.17
CA THR A 85 0.02 -12.28 -27.93
C THR A 85 1.23 -12.64 -27.07
N LEU A 86 0.99 -13.37 -25.99
CA LEU A 86 1.99 -13.81 -25.02
C LEU A 86 2.34 -15.28 -25.22
N PHE A 87 1.31 -16.12 -25.38
CA PHE A 87 1.45 -17.56 -25.53
C PHE A 87 0.58 -18.06 -26.68
N LYS A 88 1.03 -19.15 -27.33
CA LYS A 88 0.23 -19.92 -28.24
C LYS A 88 0.02 -21.31 -27.66
N ILE A 89 -1.23 -21.76 -27.63
CA ILE A 89 -1.64 -23.08 -27.15
C ILE A 89 -2.04 -23.94 -28.35
N ASN A 90 -1.49 -25.11 -28.44
CA ASN A 90 -1.94 -26.15 -29.36
C ASN A 90 -3.02 -26.98 -28.63
N SER A 91 -4.23 -26.98 -29.21
CA SER A 91 -5.37 -27.75 -28.74
C SER A 91 -6.00 -28.51 -29.88
N PRO A 92 -5.59 -29.77 -30.12
CA PRO A 92 -6.13 -30.60 -31.18
C PRO A 92 -7.66 -30.79 -31.11
N GLU A 93 -8.21 -30.81 -29.91
CA GLU A 93 -9.65 -30.88 -29.71
C GLU A 93 -10.38 -29.66 -30.29
N THR A 94 -9.85 -28.48 -30.07
CA THR A 94 -10.42 -27.21 -30.58
C THR A 94 -10.29 -27.14 -32.11
N GLU A 95 -9.18 -27.59 -32.69
CA GLU A 95 -8.97 -27.66 -34.13
C GLU A 95 -9.97 -28.62 -34.78
N GLN A 96 -10.18 -29.81 -34.19
CA GLN A 96 -11.13 -30.78 -34.67
C GLN A 96 -12.58 -30.27 -34.58
N ALA A 97 -12.93 -29.59 -33.49
CA ALA A 97 -14.24 -28.98 -33.32
C ALA A 97 -14.52 -27.91 -34.40
N LEU A 98 -13.53 -27.08 -34.71
CA LEU A 98 -13.62 -26.09 -35.80
C LEU A 98 -13.81 -26.78 -37.17
N ALA A 99 -13.02 -27.80 -37.49
CA ALA A 99 -13.13 -28.55 -38.75
C ALA A 99 -14.51 -29.23 -38.90
N SER A 100 -15.02 -29.83 -37.80
CA SER A 100 -16.35 -30.44 -37.78
C SER A 100 -17.49 -29.43 -37.99
N ALA A 101 -17.42 -28.28 -37.32
CA ALA A 101 -18.39 -27.20 -37.51
C ALA A 101 -18.38 -26.65 -38.93
N GLN A 102 -17.19 -26.50 -39.56
CA GLN A 102 -17.09 -26.09 -40.97
C GLN A 102 -17.71 -27.12 -41.91
N ALA A 103 -17.47 -28.41 -41.68
CA ALA A 103 -18.09 -29.50 -42.48
C ALA A 103 -19.63 -29.48 -42.37
N SER A 104 -20.15 -29.18 -41.15
CA SER A 104 -21.60 -29.07 -40.89
C SER A 104 -22.23 -27.91 -41.68
N VAL A 105 -21.56 -26.77 -41.77
CA VAL A 105 -22.02 -25.63 -42.62
C VAL A 105 -22.06 -26.03 -44.08
N ASN A 106 -20.99 -26.70 -44.60
CA ASN A 106 -20.94 -27.14 -45.98
C ASN A 106 -22.10 -28.12 -46.33
N SER A 107 -22.41 -29.04 -45.39
CA SER A 107 -23.52 -29.99 -45.53
C SER A 107 -24.88 -29.27 -45.56
N ALA A 108 -25.11 -28.36 -44.60
CA ALA A 108 -26.34 -27.58 -44.50
C ALA A 108 -26.54 -26.68 -45.74
N GLN A 109 -25.47 -26.10 -46.26
CA GLN A 109 -25.48 -25.28 -47.47
C GLN A 109 -25.90 -26.12 -48.69
N ALA A 110 -25.39 -27.37 -48.82
CA ALA A 110 -25.79 -28.28 -49.90
C ALA A 110 -27.29 -28.67 -49.83
N GLN A 111 -27.81 -28.90 -48.59
CA GLN A 111 -29.22 -29.16 -48.37
C GLN A 111 -30.10 -27.96 -48.74
N LEU A 112 -29.67 -26.73 -48.35
CA LEU A 112 -30.37 -25.50 -48.72
C LEU A 112 -30.40 -25.35 -50.27
N ASN A 113 -29.29 -25.59 -50.96
CA ASN A 113 -29.23 -25.50 -52.40
C ASN A 113 -30.18 -26.50 -53.07
N THR A 114 -30.25 -27.75 -52.58
CA THR A 114 -31.23 -28.75 -53.06
C THR A 114 -32.68 -28.30 -52.82
N ALA A 115 -33.00 -27.80 -51.64
CA ALA A 115 -34.35 -27.29 -51.33
C ALA A 115 -34.69 -26.11 -52.23
N LYS A 116 -33.74 -25.18 -52.45
CA LYS A 116 -33.92 -24.03 -53.35
C LYS A 116 -34.20 -24.47 -54.79
N VAL A 117 -33.45 -25.39 -55.36
CA VAL A 117 -33.68 -25.92 -56.71
C VAL A 117 -35.08 -26.53 -56.84
N ASN A 118 -35.58 -27.23 -55.78
CA ASN A 118 -36.92 -27.78 -55.79
C ASN A 118 -37.99 -26.70 -55.79
N VAL A 119 -37.86 -25.64 -55.03
CA VAL A 119 -38.77 -24.48 -55.05
C VAL A 119 -38.76 -23.81 -56.43
N ASP A 120 -37.55 -23.51 -56.95
CA ASP A 120 -37.37 -22.83 -58.23
C ASP A 120 -37.97 -23.64 -59.42
N ARG A 121 -37.97 -24.96 -59.29
CA ARG A 121 -38.58 -25.89 -60.28
C ARG A 121 -40.11 -25.90 -60.16
N ILE A 122 -40.67 -25.93 -58.96
CA ILE A 122 -42.10 -26.13 -58.73
C ILE A 122 -42.90 -24.79 -58.81
N ARG A 123 -42.29 -23.67 -58.44
CA ARG A 123 -42.95 -22.35 -58.44
C ARG A 123 -43.60 -21.98 -59.83
N PRO A 124 -42.89 -22.06 -60.95
CA PRO A 124 -43.46 -21.74 -62.27
C PRO A 124 -44.57 -22.70 -62.71
N LEU A 125 -44.55 -23.96 -62.20
CA LEU A 125 -45.61 -24.94 -62.48
C LEU A 125 -46.87 -24.65 -61.66
N ALA A 126 -46.74 -24.17 -60.41
CA ALA A 126 -47.86 -23.76 -59.60
C ALA A 126 -48.54 -22.48 -60.16
N GLU A 127 -47.72 -21.52 -60.61
CA GLU A 127 -48.22 -20.30 -61.27
C GLU A 127 -49.00 -20.57 -62.53
N LYS A 128 -48.67 -21.65 -63.25
CA LYS A 128 -49.42 -22.12 -64.42
C LYS A 128 -50.60 -23.04 -64.07
N GLY A 129 -50.86 -23.34 -62.81
CA GLY A 129 -51.96 -24.21 -62.35
C GLY A 129 -51.70 -25.71 -62.60
N ILE A 130 -50.48 -26.14 -62.94
CA ILE A 130 -50.10 -27.54 -63.25
C ILE A 130 -49.95 -28.35 -61.96
N VAL A 131 -49.48 -27.72 -60.88
CA VAL A 131 -49.35 -28.31 -59.53
C VAL A 131 -50.16 -27.50 -58.53
N SER A 132 -50.52 -28.09 -57.36
CA SER A 132 -51.30 -27.42 -56.36
C SER A 132 -50.45 -26.41 -55.55
N ASN A 133 -51.08 -25.33 -55.08
CA ASN A 133 -50.44 -24.35 -54.17
C ASN A 133 -49.97 -24.99 -52.86
N THR A 134 -50.66 -26.03 -52.37
CA THR A 134 -50.26 -26.80 -51.21
C THR A 134 -48.89 -27.51 -51.42
N GLN A 135 -48.67 -28.00 -52.63
CA GLN A 135 -47.38 -28.65 -52.99
C GLN A 135 -46.27 -27.63 -53.06
N LEU A 136 -46.47 -26.44 -53.63
CA LEU A 136 -45.53 -25.32 -53.60
C LEU A 136 -45.17 -24.94 -52.18
N LEU A 137 -46.21 -24.74 -51.32
CA LEU A 137 -45.99 -24.40 -49.88
C LEU A 137 -45.15 -25.45 -49.16
N THR A 138 -45.32 -26.74 -49.45
CA THR A 138 -44.50 -27.82 -48.89
C THR A 138 -43.02 -27.67 -49.24
N TYR A 139 -42.69 -27.33 -50.48
CA TYR A 139 -41.30 -27.06 -50.89
C TYR A 139 -40.73 -25.77 -50.29
N GLU A 140 -41.53 -24.71 -50.18
CA GLU A 140 -41.17 -23.46 -49.55
C GLU A 140 -40.88 -23.67 -48.05
N ASN A 141 -41.72 -24.45 -47.35
CA ASN A 141 -41.46 -24.83 -45.98
C ASN A 141 -40.18 -25.67 -45.83
N SER A 142 -39.90 -26.59 -46.78
CA SER A 142 -38.68 -27.36 -46.81
C SER A 142 -37.44 -26.45 -46.98
N TYR A 143 -37.57 -25.45 -47.88
CA TYR A 143 -36.53 -24.43 -48.06
C TYR A 143 -36.31 -23.59 -46.80
N ALA A 144 -37.37 -23.15 -46.18
CA ALA A 144 -37.30 -22.38 -44.93
C ALA A 144 -36.64 -23.21 -43.81
N THR A 145 -36.95 -24.50 -43.71
CA THR A 145 -36.32 -25.45 -42.75
C THR A 145 -34.82 -25.59 -43.01
N ALA A 146 -34.45 -25.82 -44.32
CA ALA A 146 -33.05 -25.93 -44.69
C ALA A 146 -32.25 -24.63 -44.41
N LEU A 147 -32.89 -23.46 -44.65
CA LEU A 147 -32.29 -22.17 -44.33
C LEU A 147 -32.05 -21.99 -42.81
N ALA A 148 -33.04 -22.43 -42.02
CA ALA A 148 -32.87 -22.39 -40.54
C ALA A 148 -31.75 -23.31 -40.07
N SER A 149 -31.60 -24.50 -40.68
CA SER A 149 -30.51 -25.45 -40.40
C SER A 149 -29.14 -24.89 -40.78
N LEU A 150 -29.04 -24.17 -41.92
CA LEU A 150 -27.80 -23.47 -42.28
C LEU A 150 -27.42 -22.41 -41.24
N LYS A 151 -28.37 -21.56 -40.84
CA LYS A 151 -28.12 -20.52 -39.80
C LYS A 151 -27.67 -21.12 -38.48
N GLN A 152 -28.23 -22.27 -38.09
CA GLN A 152 -27.79 -23.00 -36.91
C GLN A 152 -26.35 -23.50 -37.05
N ALA A 153 -25.99 -24.08 -38.19
CA ALA A 153 -24.63 -24.54 -38.45
C ALA A 153 -23.62 -23.38 -38.48
N GLU A 154 -24.00 -22.24 -39.11
CA GLU A 154 -23.16 -21.03 -39.10
C GLU A 154 -22.93 -20.47 -37.67
N ALA A 155 -23.96 -20.48 -36.82
CA ALA A 155 -23.82 -20.06 -35.43
C ALA A 155 -22.87 -20.98 -34.64
N THR A 156 -22.93 -22.31 -34.91
CA THR A 156 -22.00 -23.28 -34.32
C THR A 156 -20.57 -23.06 -34.80
N LEU A 157 -20.37 -22.81 -36.10
CA LEU A 157 -19.06 -22.47 -36.66
C LEU A 157 -18.49 -21.23 -36.04
N LYS A 158 -19.27 -20.17 -35.88
CA LYS A 158 -18.86 -18.92 -35.25
C LYS A 158 -18.39 -19.14 -33.79
N SER A 159 -19.09 -20.01 -33.07
CA SER A 159 -18.69 -20.41 -31.70
C SER A 159 -17.36 -21.16 -31.69
N ALA A 160 -17.17 -22.12 -32.59
CA ALA A 160 -15.92 -22.86 -32.71
C ALA A 160 -14.74 -21.97 -33.13
N GLN A 161 -14.97 -21.00 -34.03
CA GLN A 161 -13.97 -19.97 -34.40
C GLN A 161 -13.57 -19.09 -33.20
N ALA A 162 -14.53 -18.66 -32.38
CA ALA A 162 -14.24 -17.89 -31.17
C ALA A 162 -13.40 -18.71 -30.18
N THR A 163 -13.72 -20.00 -30.01
CA THR A 163 -12.95 -20.90 -29.12
C THR A 163 -11.54 -21.11 -29.68
N MET A 164 -11.38 -21.28 -31.01
CA MET A 164 -10.07 -21.36 -31.65
C MET A 164 -9.26 -20.09 -31.46
N GLY A 165 -9.89 -18.92 -31.42
CA GLY A 165 -9.22 -17.66 -31.11
C GLY A 165 -8.56 -17.64 -29.70
N TRP A 166 -9.06 -18.42 -28.75
CA TRP A 166 -8.50 -18.53 -27.41
C TRP A 166 -7.21 -19.35 -27.33
N THR A 167 -6.80 -20.00 -28.39
CA THR A 167 -5.46 -20.62 -28.52
C THR A 167 -4.35 -19.59 -28.46
N ASN A 168 -4.62 -18.32 -28.83
CA ASN A 168 -3.71 -17.21 -28.70
C ASN A 168 -4.05 -16.46 -27.40
N VAL A 169 -3.21 -16.62 -26.40
CA VAL A 169 -3.34 -15.94 -25.10
C VAL A 169 -2.67 -14.59 -25.20
N SER A 170 -3.43 -13.52 -25.01
CA SER A 170 -2.96 -12.14 -25.11
C SER A 170 -3.09 -11.36 -23.81
N SER A 171 -2.30 -10.30 -23.67
CA SER A 171 -2.40 -9.40 -22.51
C SER A 171 -3.67 -8.54 -22.59
N PRO A 172 -4.47 -8.46 -21.52
CA PRO A 172 -5.61 -7.56 -21.43
C PRO A 172 -5.24 -6.11 -21.09
N VAL A 173 -4.00 -5.85 -20.63
CA VAL A 173 -3.51 -4.56 -20.15
C VAL A 173 -2.10 -4.27 -20.68
N ASP A 174 -1.70 -3.00 -20.63
CA ASP A 174 -0.30 -2.59 -20.81
C ASP A 174 0.46 -2.83 -19.51
N GLY A 175 1.67 -3.39 -19.57
CA GLY A 175 2.42 -3.66 -18.35
C GLY A 175 3.69 -4.45 -18.56
N VAL A 176 4.24 -4.96 -17.46
CA VAL A 176 5.45 -5.80 -17.42
C VAL A 176 5.07 -7.23 -17.06
N ILE A 177 5.65 -8.18 -17.78
CA ILE A 177 5.49 -9.62 -17.52
C ILE A 177 6.16 -9.99 -16.20
N GLY A 178 5.43 -10.72 -15.36
CA GLY A 178 5.97 -11.35 -14.15
C GLY A 178 6.71 -12.66 -14.47
N THR A 179 6.65 -13.61 -13.53
CA THR A 179 7.27 -14.93 -13.72
C THR A 179 6.49 -15.75 -14.71
N VAL A 180 7.17 -16.44 -15.59
CA VAL A 180 6.61 -17.41 -16.56
C VAL A 180 6.74 -18.83 -16.00
N SER A 181 5.63 -19.36 -15.48
CA SER A 181 5.61 -20.63 -14.71
C SER A 181 5.74 -21.87 -15.60
N TYR A 182 5.41 -21.78 -16.89
CA TYR A 182 5.34 -22.91 -17.82
C TYR A 182 6.33 -22.74 -18.96
N ARG A 183 6.70 -23.86 -19.62
CA ARG A 183 7.60 -23.91 -20.75
C ARG A 183 6.91 -24.49 -21.98
N ILE A 184 7.50 -24.33 -23.17
CA ILE A 184 7.03 -24.94 -24.40
C ILE A 184 6.91 -26.45 -24.17
N GLY A 185 5.79 -27.03 -24.59
CA GLY A 185 5.45 -28.43 -24.40
C GLY A 185 4.72 -28.77 -23.10
N SER A 186 4.58 -27.83 -22.18
CA SER A 186 3.77 -28.04 -20.96
C SER A 186 2.27 -28.13 -21.27
N LEU A 187 1.59 -29.08 -20.65
CA LEU A 187 0.12 -29.14 -20.67
C LEU A 187 -0.41 -28.08 -19.70
N VAL A 188 -1.39 -27.30 -20.14
CA VAL A 188 -2.02 -26.24 -19.35
C VAL A 188 -3.53 -26.27 -19.46
N SER A 189 -4.20 -25.84 -18.39
CA SER A 189 -5.65 -25.83 -18.23
C SER A 189 -6.16 -24.46 -17.75
N LYS A 190 -7.46 -24.27 -17.69
CA LYS A 190 -8.09 -23.00 -17.26
C LYS A 190 -7.74 -22.59 -15.82
N SER A 191 -7.32 -23.51 -14.97
CA SER A 191 -6.91 -23.25 -13.59
C SER A 191 -5.48 -22.73 -13.45
N ASP A 192 -4.66 -22.92 -14.48
CA ASP A 192 -3.22 -22.61 -14.43
C ASP A 192 -2.95 -21.13 -14.68
N VAL A 193 -2.03 -20.55 -13.91
CA VAL A 193 -1.52 -19.20 -14.11
C VAL A 193 -0.26 -19.28 -14.96
N LEU A 194 -0.34 -18.82 -16.21
CA LEU A 194 0.82 -18.83 -17.13
C LEU A 194 1.84 -17.79 -16.73
N THR A 195 1.36 -16.60 -16.43
CA THR A 195 2.14 -15.45 -15.96
C THR A 195 1.21 -14.42 -15.31
N SER A 196 1.77 -13.35 -14.77
CA SER A 196 1.05 -12.15 -14.38
C SER A 196 1.54 -10.95 -15.19
N VAL A 197 0.67 -9.99 -15.43
CA VAL A 197 1.03 -8.69 -16.02
C VAL A 197 0.74 -7.62 -14.98
N ALA A 198 1.81 -6.93 -14.56
CA ALA A 198 1.72 -5.79 -13.65
C ALA A 198 1.66 -4.50 -14.45
N SER A 199 0.63 -3.69 -14.25
CA SER A 199 0.52 -2.38 -14.91
C SER A 199 1.67 -1.45 -14.50
N THR A 200 2.27 -0.78 -15.47
CA THR A 200 3.33 0.21 -15.26
C THR A 200 2.80 1.63 -14.98
N GLY A 201 1.49 1.80 -14.98
CA GLY A 201 0.84 3.08 -14.67
C GLY A 201 0.92 3.45 -13.19
N ASN A 202 -0.06 4.23 -12.72
CA ASN A 202 -0.16 4.56 -11.30
C ASN A 202 -0.20 3.29 -10.43
N VAL A 203 0.31 3.42 -9.22
CA VAL A 203 0.30 2.33 -8.24
C VAL A 203 -0.54 2.72 -7.03
N PHE A 204 -1.03 1.71 -6.35
CA PHE A 204 -1.75 1.86 -5.10
C PHE A 204 -0.88 1.40 -3.93
N ALA A 205 -0.75 2.25 -2.91
CA ALA A 205 -0.21 1.87 -1.63
C ALA A 205 -1.39 1.53 -0.67
N TYR A 206 -1.42 0.30 -0.20
CA TYR A 206 -2.38 -0.18 0.78
C TYR A 206 -1.76 -0.18 2.16
N PHE A 207 -2.42 0.47 3.10
CA PHE A 207 -2.01 0.53 4.51
C PHE A 207 -3.24 0.52 5.41
N SER A 208 -3.05 0.29 6.70
CA SER A 208 -4.15 0.13 7.64
C SER A 208 -3.98 1.02 8.86
N LEU A 209 -5.07 1.59 9.33
CA LEU A 209 -5.17 2.32 10.59
C LEU A 209 -6.06 1.53 11.55
N ASN A 210 -5.69 1.48 12.83
CA ASN A 210 -6.58 0.93 13.85
C ASN A 210 -7.82 1.82 14.06
N GLU A 211 -8.85 1.29 14.73
CA GLU A 211 -10.13 1.98 14.90
C GLU A 211 -10.00 3.34 15.61
N ASN A 212 -9.14 3.43 16.63
CA ASN A 212 -8.91 4.68 17.35
C ASN A 212 -8.21 5.73 16.47
N GLU A 213 -7.20 5.33 15.72
CA GLU A 213 -6.50 6.19 14.77
C GLU A 213 -7.43 6.65 13.65
N LEU A 214 -8.24 5.73 13.11
CA LEU A 214 -9.25 6.06 12.10
C LEU A 214 -10.22 7.13 12.61
N LYS A 215 -10.73 6.97 13.83
CA LYS A 215 -11.64 7.96 14.42
C LYS A 215 -10.96 9.32 14.55
N HIS A 216 -9.77 9.39 15.14
CA HIS A 216 -9.01 10.64 15.24
C HIS A 216 -8.70 11.27 13.89
N PHE A 217 -8.37 10.46 12.90
CA PHE A 217 -8.09 10.90 11.54
C PHE A 217 -9.33 11.52 10.88
N LEU A 218 -10.49 10.86 11.00
CA LEU A 218 -11.74 11.35 10.44
C LEU A 218 -12.31 12.56 11.20
N ASP A 219 -12.08 12.66 12.51
CA ASP A 219 -12.53 13.82 13.31
C ASP A 219 -11.76 15.10 12.96
N LYS A 220 -10.49 14.98 12.54
CA LYS A 220 -9.64 16.10 12.12
C LYS A 220 -9.86 16.51 10.65
N ALA A 221 -10.38 15.60 9.82
CA ALA A 221 -10.58 15.87 8.41
C ALA A 221 -11.80 16.77 8.19
N ASP A 222 -11.63 17.85 7.41
CA ASP A 222 -12.69 18.77 7.04
C ASP A 222 -13.67 18.12 6.05
N GLY A 223 -14.95 18.22 6.33
CA GLY A 223 -16.02 17.71 5.47
C GLY A 223 -17.16 17.09 6.26
N LYS A 224 -18.35 17.04 5.65
CA LYS A 224 -19.55 16.45 6.26
C LYS A 224 -19.71 14.98 5.90
N THR A 225 -19.25 14.59 4.74
CA THR A 225 -19.31 13.21 4.24
C THR A 225 -17.90 12.59 4.20
N GLN A 226 -17.82 11.26 4.22
CA GLN A 226 -16.54 10.56 4.09
C GLN A 226 -15.81 10.94 2.79
N SER A 227 -16.52 11.08 1.68
CA SER A 227 -15.95 11.48 0.40
C SER A 227 -15.37 12.89 0.43
N GLU A 228 -16.05 13.85 1.06
CA GLU A 228 -15.52 15.20 1.26
C GLU A 228 -14.28 15.19 2.12
N LYS A 229 -14.30 14.44 3.23
CA LYS A 229 -13.15 14.30 4.13
C LYS A 229 -11.93 13.74 3.38
N ILE A 230 -12.10 12.67 2.60
CA ILE A 230 -11.03 12.07 1.79
C ILE A 230 -10.46 13.07 0.77
N ASN A 231 -11.33 13.84 0.11
CA ASN A 231 -10.88 14.81 -0.89
C ASN A 231 -10.09 15.98 -0.31
N ASN A 232 -10.35 16.32 0.95
CA ASN A 232 -9.70 17.40 1.67
C ASN A 232 -8.42 16.97 2.41
N LEU A 233 -8.07 15.66 2.38
CA LEU A 233 -6.85 15.18 2.98
C LEU A 233 -5.60 15.75 2.31
N PRO A 234 -4.54 16.02 3.09
CA PRO A 234 -3.26 16.43 2.52
C PRO A 234 -2.66 15.32 1.66
N PRO A 235 -1.83 15.68 0.66
CA PRO A 235 -1.07 14.69 -0.06
C PRO A 235 -0.13 13.93 0.88
N VAL A 236 0.06 12.63 0.60
CA VAL A 236 0.88 11.73 1.40
C VAL A 236 2.21 11.46 0.72
N ASN A 237 3.25 11.19 1.49
CA ASN A 237 4.55 10.78 0.99
C ASN A 237 4.68 9.25 1.08
N LEU A 238 5.53 8.68 0.23
CA LEU A 238 5.87 7.27 0.25
C LEU A 238 7.37 7.13 0.55
N GLN A 239 7.71 6.40 1.60
CA GLN A 239 9.07 5.97 1.89
C GLN A 239 9.25 4.55 1.39
N LEU A 240 10.29 4.33 0.61
CA LEU A 240 10.62 3.03 0.04
C LEU A 240 11.34 2.15 1.07
N SER A 241 11.57 0.88 0.72
CA SER A 241 12.23 -0.09 1.61
C SER A 241 13.70 0.25 1.92
N ASP A 242 14.34 1.06 1.07
CA ASP A 242 15.71 1.59 1.27
C ASP A 242 15.73 2.90 2.07
N GLU A 243 14.60 3.25 2.71
CA GLU A 243 14.39 4.49 3.50
C GLU A 243 14.39 5.78 2.66
N SER A 244 14.58 5.72 1.36
CA SER A 244 14.46 6.89 0.50
C SER A 244 13.01 7.35 0.36
N LEU A 245 12.79 8.66 0.21
CA LEU A 245 11.48 9.21 -0.10
C LEU A 245 11.24 9.14 -1.61
N TYR A 246 10.07 8.65 -1.99
CA TYR A 246 9.61 8.70 -3.37
C TYR A 246 9.35 10.14 -3.79
N SER A 247 9.77 10.52 -5.01
CA SER A 247 9.72 11.90 -5.49
C SER A 247 8.31 12.46 -5.67
N GLU A 248 7.36 11.58 -6.03
CA GLU A 248 5.98 11.98 -6.29
C GLU A 248 5.12 11.79 -5.06
N LYS A 249 4.24 12.77 -4.81
CA LYS A 249 3.27 12.68 -3.72
C LYS A 249 2.05 11.88 -4.14
N GLY A 250 1.53 11.11 -3.22
CA GLY A 250 0.29 10.35 -3.41
C GLY A 250 -0.93 11.06 -2.83
N LYS A 251 -2.10 10.58 -3.21
CA LYS A 251 -3.39 11.00 -2.68
C LYS A 251 -4.16 9.80 -2.15
N ILE A 252 -4.70 9.91 -0.93
CA ILE A 252 -5.63 8.92 -0.38
C ILE A 252 -6.90 8.96 -1.21
N GLN A 253 -7.28 7.82 -1.79
CA GLN A 253 -8.47 7.70 -2.63
C GLN A 253 -9.65 7.09 -1.90
N THR A 254 -9.36 6.07 -1.09
CA THR A 254 -10.42 5.31 -0.43
C THR A 254 -10.03 4.92 0.98
N ILE A 255 -11.04 4.88 1.83
CA ILE A 255 -11.00 4.32 3.18
C ILE A 255 -12.06 3.24 3.21
N SER A 256 -11.71 2.03 3.65
CA SER A 256 -12.68 0.94 3.79
C SER A 256 -13.82 1.36 4.72
N GLY A 257 -15.06 1.09 4.29
CA GLY A 257 -16.24 1.27 5.14
C GLY A 257 -16.45 0.15 6.18
N ILE A 258 -15.56 -0.84 6.21
CA ILE A 258 -15.63 -2.02 7.08
C ILE A 258 -14.30 -2.11 7.83
N ILE A 259 -14.37 -2.33 9.14
CA ILE A 259 -13.23 -2.66 9.99
C ILE A 259 -13.03 -4.17 9.92
N ASP A 260 -11.81 -4.60 9.63
CA ASP A 260 -11.43 -6.00 9.66
C ASP A 260 -11.46 -6.50 11.12
N ILE A 261 -12.33 -7.45 11.40
CA ILE A 261 -12.58 -7.96 12.76
C ILE A 261 -11.33 -8.68 13.31
N SER A 262 -10.50 -9.26 12.45
CA SER A 262 -9.30 -9.99 12.87
C SER A 262 -8.17 -9.08 13.33
N THR A 263 -8.07 -7.88 12.74
CA THR A 263 -6.99 -6.91 13.00
C THR A 263 -7.47 -5.64 13.72
N GLY A 264 -8.79 -5.41 13.81
CA GLY A 264 -9.37 -4.18 14.35
C GLY A 264 -8.98 -2.92 13.57
N SER A 265 -8.71 -3.06 12.28
CA SER A 265 -8.20 -1.96 11.45
C SER A 265 -9.04 -1.73 10.20
N ALA A 266 -9.00 -0.50 9.69
CA ALA A 266 -9.58 -0.10 8.42
C ALA A 266 -8.47 0.02 7.36
N ASN A 267 -8.76 -0.46 6.15
CA ASN A 267 -7.82 -0.39 5.04
C ASN A 267 -7.95 0.93 4.29
N PHE A 268 -6.82 1.53 4.03
CA PHE A 268 -6.65 2.74 3.22
C PHE A 268 -5.96 2.40 1.92
N ARG A 269 -6.29 3.15 0.89
CA ARG A 269 -5.62 3.09 -0.40
C ARG A 269 -5.23 4.49 -0.84
N ALA A 270 -3.93 4.71 -1.02
CA ALA A 270 -3.39 5.92 -1.62
C ALA A 270 -2.85 5.61 -3.03
N GLU A 271 -3.11 6.50 -3.98
CA GLU A 271 -2.60 6.42 -5.34
C GLU A 271 -1.33 7.25 -5.47
N PHE A 272 -0.32 6.68 -6.13
CA PHE A 272 0.94 7.34 -6.45
C PHE A 272 1.19 7.27 -7.95
N PRO A 273 1.55 8.38 -8.60
CA PRO A 273 2.02 8.36 -9.98
C PRO A 273 3.30 7.54 -10.11
N ASN A 274 3.42 6.71 -11.15
CA ASN A 274 4.59 5.86 -11.37
C ASN A 274 5.05 5.91 -12.84
N LYS A 275 5.25 7.12 -13.35
CA LYS A 275 5.61 7.34 -14.76
C LYS A 275 6.93 6.68 -15.16
N ASP A 276 7.88 6.63 -14.23
CA ASP A 276 9.21 6.08 -14.45
C ASP A 276 9.29 4.55 -14.20
N GLY A 277 8.19 3.89 -13.81
CA GLY A 277 8.14 2.46 -13.51
C GLY A 277 9.01 2.02 -12.34
N LYS A 278 9.41 2.94 -11.45
CA LYS A 278 10.29 2.65 -10.29
C LYS A 278 9.59 1.82 -9.22
N LEU A 279 8.28 2.04 -9.05
CA LEU A 279 7.47 1.29 -8.10
C LEU A 279 6.97 0.01 -8.77
N ARG A 280 7.28 -1.11 -8.15
CA ARG A 280 6.85 -2.43 -8.63
C ARG A 280 5.75 -2.98 -7.75
N SER A 281 4.79 -3.67 -8.35
CA SER A 281 3.78 -4.40 -7.61
C SER A 281 4.41 -5.47 -6.71
N GLY A 282 3.89 -5.60 -5.49
CA GLY A 282 4.44 -6.47 -4.45
C GLY A 282 5.54 -5.84 -3.59
N ALA A 283 6.02 -4.63 -3.92
CA ALA A 283 7.00 -3.93 -3.10
C ALA A 283 6.39 -3.47 -1.77
N SER A 284 7.23 -3.42 -0.73
CA SER A 284 6.89 -2.86 0.56
C SER A 284 7.39 -1.43 0.69
N GLY A 285 6.68 -0.61 1.46
CA GLY A 285 7.05 0.76 1.76
C GLY A 285 6.33 1.26 3.01
N LYS A 286 6.43 2.55 3.26
CA LYS A 286 5.69 3.22 4.34
C LYS A 286 5.02 4.45 3.79
N VAL A 287 3.74 4.59 4.03
CA VAL A 287 2.99 5.81 3.74
C VAL A 287 3.14 6.77 4.91
N ILE A 288 3.58 7.99 4.62
CA ILE A 288 3.76 9.06 5.59
C ILE A 288 2.64 10.07 5.40
N ILE A 289 1.83 10.24 6.43
CA ILE A 289 0.73 11.20 6.44
C ILE A 289 1.17 12.42 7.25
N PRO A 290 1.33 13.61 6.62
CA PRO A 290 1.65 14.84 7.33
C PRO A 290 0.42 15.36 8.07
N GLU A 291 0.62 15.79 9.31
CA GLU A 291 -0.39 16.41 10.18
C GLU A 291 0.07 17.82 10.54
N HIS A 292 -0.63 18.84 10.08
CA HIS A 292 -0.39 20.21 10.48
C HIS A 292 -1.02 20.47 11.86
N VAL A 293 -0.21 20.90 12.81
CA VAL A 293 -0.65 21.26 14.16
C VAL A 293 -0.27 22.70 14.42
N ASP A 294 -1.27 23.56 14.55
CA ASP A 294 -1.07 24.97 14.86
C ASP A 294 -1.11 25.23 16.36
N ASN A 295 -0.48 26.35 16.77
CA ASN A 295 -0.47 26.79 18.16
C ASN A 295 0.06 25.76 19.16
N THR A 296 1.04 24.96 18.76
CA THR A 296 1.67 23.93 19.59
C THR A 296 2.99 24.41 20.21
N ILE A 297 3.43 23.73 21.26
CA ILE A 297 4.71 23.98 21.93
C ILE A 297 5.75 23.03 21.34
N ILE A 298 6.87 23.60 20.88
CA ILE A 298 8.01 22.82 20.39
C ILE A 298 9.19 23.02 21.32
N ILE A 299 9.79 21.91 21.78
CA ILE A 299 10.96 21.92 22.64
C ILE A 299 12.07 21.02 22.08
N PRO A 300 13.35 21.35 22.33
CA PRO A 300 14.44 20.45 21.98
C PRO A 300 14.37 19.14 22.78
N GLN A 301 14.61 18.00 22.12
CA GLN A 301 14.65 16.70 22.79
C GLN A 301 15.70 16.66 23.93
N LYS A 302 16.82 17.35 23.77
CA LYS A 302 17.88 17.46 24.79
C LYS A 302 17.44 18.19 26.08
N ALA A 303 16.32 18.92 26.06
CA ALA A 303 15.71 19.52 27.23
C ALA A 303 14.84 18.56 28.03
N THR A 304 14.69 17.31 27.57
CA THR A 304 13.83 16.30 28.17
C THR A 304 14.64 15.13 28.69
N PHE A 305 14.11 14.42 29.66
CA PHE A 305 14.64 13.13 30.13
C PHE A 305 13.49 12.17 30.42
N ALA A 306 13.76 10.87 30.23
CA ALA A 306 12.78 9.83 30.49
C ALA A 306 12.97 9.26 31.91
N GLN A 307 11.87 9.10 32.64
CA GLN A 307 11.83 8.43 33.94
C GLN A 307 10.56 7.59 34.02
N GLN A 308 10.70 6.25 34.14
CA GLN A 308 9.56 5.33 34.28
C GLN A 308 8.46 5.58 33.22
N ASP A 309 8.78 5.44 31.96
CA ASP A 309 7.87 5.65 30.83
C ASP A 309 7.24 7.05 30.69
N LYS A 310 7.73 8.01 31.47
CA LYS A 310 7.28 9.41 31.40
C LYS A 310 8.40 10.29 30.88
N ILE A 311 8.02 11.25 30.05
CA ILE A 311 8.93 12.30 29.59
C ILE A 311 8.77 13.50 30.52
N LEU A 312 9.90 14.00 31.05
CA LEU A 312 9.93 15.11 31.98
C LEU A 312 10.83 16.22 31.44
N VAL A 313 10.54 17.41 31.91
CA VAL A 313 11.36 18.63 31.73
C VAL A 313 11.60 19.31 33.08
N TYR A 314 12.66 20.11 33.13
CA TYR A 314 12.87 21.00 34.27
C TYR A 314 12.32 22.40 33.98
N LYS A 315 11.17 22.73 34.58
CA LYS A 315 10.57 24.06 34.51
C LYS A 315 11.20 24.97 35.58
N VAL A 316 11.59 26.17 35.19
CA VAL A 316 12.19 27.15 36.08
C VAL A 316 11.08 27.89 36.84
N GLN A 317 11.15 27.86 38.15
CA GLN A 317 10.29 28.64 39.07
C GLN A 317 11.16 29.50 39.99
N ALA A 318 11.11 30.81 39.80
CA ALA A 318 12.02 31.77 40.46
C ALA A 318 13.49 31.34 40.29
N ASP A 319 14.19 30.94 41.35
CA ASP A 319 15.60 30.53 41.33
C ASP A 319 15.81 29.03 41.40
N SER A 320 14.78 28.23 41.20
CA SER A 320 14.86 26.76 41.30
C SER A 320 14.16 26.06 40.15
N VAL A 321 14.46 24.78 39.94
CA VAL A 321 13.85 23.96 38.90
C VAL A 321 12.87 22.96 39.51
N GLN A 322 11.73 22.79 38.86
CA GLN A 322 10.72 21.78 39.19
C GLN A 322 10.60 20.78 38.01
N GLN A 323 10.54 19.51 38.38
CA GLN A 323 10.25 18.44 37.40
C GLN A 323 8.77 18.49 37.01
N VAL A 324 8.49 18.57 35.71
CA VAL A 324 7.14 18.55 35.16
C VAL A 324 7.04 17.42 34.16
N ILE A 325 6.01 16.59 34.29
CA ILE A 325 5.69 15.54 33.36
C ILE A 325 5.02 16.19 32.16
N ILE A 326 5.46 15.81 30.96
CA ILE A 326 4.88 16.28 29.70
C ILE A 326 4.39 15.10 28.86
N THR A 327 3.34 15.35 28.08
CA THR A 327 2.94 14.48 26.97
C THR A 327 3.50 15.10 25.69
N ALA A 328 4.33 14.34 24.99
CA ALA A 328 5.04 14.86 23.81
C ALA A 328 5.08 13.84 22.69
N ARG A 329 5.09 14.32 21.44
CA ARG A 329 5.27 13.55 20.21
C ARG A 329 6.56 13.98 19.54
N GLU A 330 7.31 13.03 19.04
CA GLU A 330 8.54 13.28 18.30
C GLU A 330 8.25 13.92 16.93
N MET A 331 9.10 14.90 16.56
CA MET A 331 9.02 15.51 15.24
C MET A 331 9.91 14.75 14.23
N PRO A 332 9.60 14.87 12.92
CA PRO A 332 10.36 14.21 11.85
C PRO A 332 11.86 14.53 11.83
N ASP A 333 12.26 15.64 12.44
CA ASP A 333 13.67 16.06 12.54
C ASP A 333 14.50 15.21 13.52
N GLY A 334 13.85 14.36 14.34
CA GLY A 334 14.49 13.54 15.38
C GLY A 334 15.21 14.35 16.47
N LYS A 335 14.97 15.66 16.56
CA LYS A 335 15.67 16.57 17.48
C LYS A 335 14.73 17.38 18.37
N THR A 336 13.48 17.46 18.00
CA THR A 336 12.46 18.26 18.70
C THR A 336 11.22 17.43 19.02
N TYR A 337 10.51 17.86 20.05
CA TYR A 337 9.22 17.32 20.49
C TYR A 337 8.14 18.38 20.39
N VAL A 338 6.96 17.96 19.94
CA VAL A 338 5.71 18.71 20.09
C VAL A 338 5.08 18.31 21.42
N VAL A 339 4.89 19.26 22.32
CA VAL A 339 4.28 19.05 23.63
C VAL A 339 2.79 19.33 23.55
N THR A 340 1.99 18.34 23.92
CA THR A 340 0.52 18.46 23.96
C THR A 340 0.00 18.83 25.36
N GLU A 341 0.69 18.38 26.41
CA GLU A 341 0.28 18.62 27.80
C GLU A 341 1.51 18.84 28.70
N GLY A 342 1.32 19.58 29.79
CA GLY A 342 2.31 19.76 30.84
C GLY A 342 3.08 21.10 30.81
N LEU A 343 3.03 21.85 29.71
CA LEU A 343 3.65 23.18 29.59
C LEU A 343 2.65 24.24 29.12
N SER A 344 2.90 25.47 29.49
CA SER A 344 2.12 26.64 29.07
C SER A 344 3.02 27.68 28.39
N THR A 345 2.41 28.50 27.54
CA THR A 345 3.12 29.63 26.89
C THR A 345 3.66 30.57 27.97
N GLY A 346 4.91 30.99 27.82
CA GLY A 346 5.61 31.82 28.79
C GLY A 346 6.38 31.05 29.87
N ASP A 347 6.17 29.73 30.00
CA ASP A 347 7.00 28.92 30.88
C ASP A 347 8.46 28.95 30.42
N LYS A 348 9.36 28.87 31.39
CA LYS A 348 10.80 28.76 31.13
C LYS A 348 11.25 27.36 31.49
N ILE A 349 11.95 26.69 30.57
CA ILE A 349 12.51 25.36 30.80
C ILE A 349 14.03 25.37 30.57
N VAL A 350 14.74 24.49 31.26
CA VAL A 350 16.17 24.28 31.02
C VAL A 350 16.34 23.54 29.69
N SER A 351 17.13 24.10 28.78
CA SER A 351 17.31 23.56 27.42
C SER A 351 18.49 22.62 27.26
N ASP A 352 19.45 22.63 28.21
CA ASP A 352 20.64 21.80 28.15
C ASP A 352 21.25 21.56 29.53
N GLY A 353 22.08 20.51 29.69
CA GLY A 353 22.76 20.22 30.97
C GLY A 353 21.87 19.59 32.04
N ILE A 354 20.72 19.05 31.64
CA ILE A 354 19.69 18.50 32.54
C ILE A 354 20.16 17.33 33.42
N ALA A 355 21.17 16.57 32.97
CA ALA A 355 21.68 15.39 33.68
C ALA A 355 22.24 15.68 35.08
N THR A 356 22.60 16.94 35.35
CA THR A 356 23.15 17.37 36.65
C THR A 356 22.11 18.04 37.55
N LEU A 357 20.84 18.09 37.09
CA LEU A 357 19.74 18.69 37.81
C LEU A 357 18.98 17.67 38.67
N SER A 358 18.43 18.15 39.77
CA SER A 358 17.49 17.42 40.60
C SER A 358 16.31 18.33 40.95
N ASN A 359 15.17 17.76 41.29
CA ASN A 359 13.99 18.51 41.65
C ASN A 359 14.27 19.46 42.83
N GLY A 360 13.91 20.73 42.69
CA GLY A 360 14.14 21.75 43.69
C GLY A 360 15.54 22.37 43.74
N LYS A 361 16.46 21.94 42.84
CA LYS A 361 17.81 22.51 42.78
C LYS A 361 17.77 23.98 42.37
N LYS A 362 18.51 24.84 43.13
CA LYS A 362 18.71 26.24 42.75
C LYS A 362 19.64 26.35 41.55
N ILE A 363 19.26 27.18 40.60
CA ILE A 363 20.02 27.45 39.38
C ILE A 363 20.16 28.97 39.18
N SER A 364 21.17 29.37 38.42
CA SER A 364 21.23 30.69 37.78
C SER A 364 20.90 30.54 36.30
N ILE A 365 20.22 31.54 35.73
CA ILE A 365 19.89 31.53 34.29
C ILE A 365 21.11 32.04 33.53
N LYS A 366 21.50 31.31 32.54
CA LYS A 366 22.49 31.74 31.54
C LYS A 366 21.70 32.22 30.33
N ASP A 367 21.74 33.54 30.08
CA ASP A 367 21.19 34.15 28.87
C ASP A 367 21.93 33.70 27.61
#